data_8a9edc9cd029e4e72fbdbb98da7c8550
#
_entry.id   8a9edc9cd029e4e72fbdbb98da7c8550
#
_cell.length_a   1.000
_cell.length_b   1.000
_cell.length_c   1.000
_cell.angle_alpha   90.00
_cell.angle_beta   90.00
_cell.angle_gamma   90.00
#
_symmetry.space_group_name_H-M   'P 1'
#
loop_
_entity.id
_entity.type
_entity.pdbx_description
1 polymer ?
#
loop_
_entity_poly.entity_id
_entity_poly.type
_entity_poly.pdbx_seq_one_letter_code
_entity_poly.pdbx_strand_id
1 'polypeptide(L)'
;MKKAVRFLAVVMAILSLLLAGCGAKEKPAAEATAGSTAVSTVNIPAYSGKPYVALNNNKPQFQESDFTSKSFEKYSPLDKLGRCGTAFANVGKDTMPTEKRGSIGQVKPSGWQTAKYDFVDGKYLYNRCHLIGYQLTAENANERNLITGTRYLNVQGMLPFENMVADYVKETGHHVLYRVTPLFKGNNLVADGVQMEAESVEDKGAGVSFNVFCYNVQPGVAIDYATGKSRLDNNGAVQQPQGQQQYILNTGSHKFHKIDCNGAKQISSKNRKEFTGSREELLHSGYEPCSICHP
;
A
#
# COMPACT_ATOMS: atom_id res chain seq x y z
N MET A 1 42.24 14.74 67.45
CA MET A 1 43.66 14.32 67.69
C MET A 1 44.22 13.83 66.36
N LYS A 2 45.17 14.59 65.90
CA LYS A 2 46.46 14.15 65.28
C LYS A 2 46.30 13.29 64.00
N LYS A 3 46.81 13.54 62.85
CA LYS A 3 47.88 14.42 62.28
C LYS A 3 47.89 14.04 60.81
N ALA A 4 47.83 14.94 59.91
CA ALA A 4 48.95 15.63 59.26
C ALA A 4 49.64 14.73 58.19
N VAL A 5 49.63 15.13 56.96
CA VAL A 5 50.48 16.09 56.28
C VAL A 5 51.54 15.39 55.38
N ARG A 6 51.61 15.90 54.17
CA ARG A 6 52.80 16.03 53.27
C ARG A 6 53.07 14.84 52.33
N PHE A 7 53.35 15.01 51.03
CA PHE A 7 54.29 15.96 50.43
C PHE A 7 53.98 16.13 48.94
N LEU A 8 54.02 17.34 48.52
CA LEU A 8 54.20 17.95 47.22
C LEU A 8 55.68 17.82 46.79
N ALA A 9 55.94 17.50 45.54
CA ALA A 9 57.13 17.90 44.76
C ALA A 9 56.88 17.45 43.30
N VAL A 10 56.57 18.25 42.36
CA VAL A 10 57.40 19.20 41.61
C VAL A 10 58.81 18.70 41.29
N VAL A 11 59.00 18.33 40.02
CA VAL A 11 60.19 18.73 39.25
C VAL A 11 59.84 18.74 37.77
N MET A 12 60.03 19.87 37.18
CA MET A 12 60.00 20.26 35.79
C MET A 12 61.35 19.91 35.11
N ALA A 13 61.26 19.83 33.79
CA ALA A 13 62.32 20.01 32.76
C ALA A 13 63.16 18.72 32.49
N ILE A 14 63.39 18.34 31.24
CA ILE A 14 64.08 19.06 30.14
C ILE A 14 63.82 18.33 28.83
N LEU A 15 63.50 19.10 27.81
CA LEU A 15 63.65 19.08 26.38
C LEU A 15 64.86 18.24 25.87
N SER A 16 64.62 17.34 24.91
CA SER A 16 65.54 17.09 23.78
C SER A 16 64.86 16.29 22.67
N LEU A 17 64.90 16.84 21.51
CA LEU A 17 64.55 16.25 20.22
C LEU A 17 65.28 14.93 19.96
N LEU A 18 64.60 13.99 19.33
CA LEU A 18 65.14 13.22 18.21
C LEU A 18 63.99 12.66 17.39
N LEU A 19 63.96 13.05 16.12
CA LEU A 19 63.14 12.53 15.03
C LEU A 19 63.54 11.07 14.73
N ALA A 20 62.58 10.19 14.72
CA ALA A 20 62.60 9.01 13.86
C ALA A 20 61.16 8.57 13.63
N GLY A 21 60.69 8.63 12.38
CA GLY A 21 59.37 8.24 11.97
C GLY A 21 59.14 6.74 12.02
N CYS A 22 57.96 6.37 12.41
CA CYS A 22 57.32 5.11 11.97
C CYS A 22 55.82 5.33 11.88
N GLY A 23 55.32 5.19 10.69
CA GLY A 23 53.92 5.44 10.40
C GLY A 23 52.98 4.48 11.11
N ALA A 24 52.12 5.01 11.96
CA ALA A 24 50.93 4.32 12.40
C ALA A 24 49.84 4.55 11.35
N LYS A 25 49.46 3.49 10.66
CA LYS A 25 48.28 3.47 9.80
C LYS A 25 47.04 3.70 10.68
N GLU A 26 46.45 4.86 10.63
CA GLU A 26 45.09 5.08 11.07
C GLU A 26 44.16 4.17 10.22
N LYS A 27 43.44 3.29 10.86
CA LYS A 27 42.31 2.59 10.28
C LYS A 27 41.23 3.64 9.98
N PRO A 28 40.75 3.76 8.75
CA PRO A 28 39.58 4.60 8.50
C PRO A 28 38.39 3.98 9.23
N ALA A 29 37.70 4.82 10.01
CA ALA A 29 36.37 4.49 10.53
C ALA A 29 35.48 4.08 9.34
N ALA A 30 34.89 2.90 9.43
CA ALA A 30 33.92 2.44 8.46
C ALA A 30 32.71 3.38 8.55
N GLU A 31 32.60 4.30 7.63
CA GLU A 31 31.33 4.93 7.30
C GLU A 31 30.37 3.81 6.89
N ALA A 32 29.34 3.62 7.73
CA ALA A 32 28.20 2.82 7.35
C ALA A 32 27.54 3.49 6.15
N THR A 33 27.92 3.07 4.97
CA THR A 33 27.19 3.38 3.75
C THR A 33 25.80 2.76 3.93
N ALA A 34 24.84 3.63 4.24
CA ALA A 34 23.42 3.32 4.08
C ALA A 34 23.27 2.85 2.63
N GLY A 35 23.06 1.54 2.47
CA GLY A 35 22.83 0.93 1.18
C GLY A 35 21.61 1.59 0.52
N SER A 36 21.87 2.51 -0.38
CA SER A 36 20.92 2.92 -1.38
C SER A 36 20.63 1.67 -2.22
N THR A 37 19.61 0.93 -1.86
CA THR A 37 19.00 -0.03 -2.78
C THR A 37 18.60 0.77 -4.01
N ALA A 38 19.35 0.59 -5.07
CA ALA A 38 18.99 1.10 -6.39
C ALA A 38 17.57 0.62 -6.66
N VAL A 39 16.60 1.55 -6.62
CA VAL A 39 15.26 1.31 -7.10
C VAL A 39 15.43 0.94 -8.56
N SER A 40 15.35 -0.34 -8.86
CA SER A 40 15.23 -0.82 -10.23
C SER A 40 14.09 -0.01 -10.84
N THR A 41 14.35 0.69 -11.92
CA THR A 41 13.33 1.46 -12.63
C THR A 41 12.35 0.46 -13.24
N VAL A 42 11.36 0.10 -12.44
CA VAL A 42 10.26 -0.76 -12.89
C VAL A 42 9.56 0.01 -14.00
N ASN A 43 9.61 -0.52 -15.21
CA ASN A 43 8.90 0.07 -16.34
C ASN A 43 7.40 -0.19 -16.15
N ILE A 44 6.70 0.80 -15.61
CA ILE A 44 5.25 0.72 -15.37
C ILE A 44 4.56 1.15 -16.66
N PRO A 45 3.71 0.29 -17.26
CA PRO A 45 2.90 0.65 -18.40
C PRO A 45 2.01 1.86 -18.08
N ALA A 46 1.68 2.65 -19.10
CA ALA A 46 0.70 3.73 -18.93
C ALA A 46 -0.67 3.15 -18.55
N TYR A 47 -1.44 3.92 -17.78
CA TYR A 47 -2.82 3.55 -17.45
C TYR A 47 -3.65 3.33 -18.72
N SER A 48 -4.32 2.20 -18.81
CA SER A 48 -5.12 1.78 -19.96
C SER A 48 -6.57 1.41 -19.61
N GLY A 49 -7.10 1.98 -18.53
CA GLY A 49 -8.48 1.73 -18.06
C GLY A 49 -8.60 0.62 -17.01
N LYS A 50 -7.52 -0.12 -16.71
CA LYS A 50 -7.52 -1.14 -15.65
C LYS A 50 -6.94 -0.59 -14.35
N PRO A 51 -7.51 -0.92 -13.19
CA PRO A 51 -7.05 -0.37 -11.90
C PRO A 51 -5.62 -0.80 -11.54
N TYR A 52 -5.15 -1.90 -12.07
CA TYR A 52 -3.82 -2.43 -11.82
C TYR A 52 -3.24 -3.16 -13.03
N VAL A 53 -1.94 -3.42 -12.97
CA VAL A 53 -1.21 -4.23 -13.95
C VAL A 53 -0.23 -5.15 -13.21
N ALA A 54 -0.08 -6.38 -13.69
CA ALA A 54 0.93 -7.29 -13.16
C ALA A 54 2.34 -6.83 -13.54
N LEU A 55 3.25 -6.90 -12.60
CA LEU A 55 4.67 -6.66 -12.77
C LEU A 55 5.44 -7.97 -12.65
N ASN A 56 6.62 -8.03 -13.27
CA ASN A 56 7.53 -9.17 -13.15
C ASN A 56 6.82 -10.54 -13.33
N ASN A 57 5.95 -10.67 -14.34
CA ASN A 57 5.12 -11.87 -14.58
C ASN A 57 4.30 -12.27 -13.33
N ASN A 58 3.83 -11.30 -12.58
CA ASN A 58 3.09 -11.45 -11.32
C ASN A 58 3.88 -12.17 -10.21
N LYS A 59 5.21 -12.15 -10.26
CA LYS A 59 6.06 -12.78 -9.25
C LYS A 59 6.62 -11.73 -8.28
N PRO A 60 6.42 -11.88 -6.97
CA PRO A 60 7.01 -11.02 -5.96
C PRO A 60 8.54 -11.17 -5.92
N GLN A 61 9.22 -10.16 -5.37
CA GLN A 61 10.68 -10.08 -5.30
C GLN A 61 11.14 -9.97 -3.84
N PHE A 62 10.80 -10.99 -3.04
CA PHE A 62 11.32 -11.12 -1.67
C PHE A 62 12.68 -11.80 -1.67
N GLN A 63 13.51 -11.45 -0.68
CA GLN A 63 14.76 -12.16 -0.44
C GLN A 63 14.48 -13.38 0.43
N GLU A 64 15.28 -14.44 0.30
CA GLU A 64 15.16 -15.65 1.13
C GLU A 64 15.19 -15.30 2.64
N SER A 65 15.96 -14.29 3.03
CA SER A 65 16.05 -13.80 4.40
C SER A 65 14.79 -13.09 4.91
N ASP A 66 13.84 -12.73 4.04
CA ASP A 66 12.58 -12.09 4.42
C ASP A 66 11.58 -13.12 4.97
N PHE A 67 11.72 -14.38 4.55
CA PHE A 67 10.80 -15.44 4.92
C PHE A 67 10.97 -15.86 6.39
N THR A 68 9.92 -15.72 7.15
CA THR A 68 9.87 -16.06 8.58
C THR A 68 8.44 -16.39 9.00
N SER A 69 8.28 -17.27 9.97
CA SER A 69 7.01 -17.55 10.63
C SER A 69 6.71 -16.60 11.80
N LYS A 70 7.48 -15.51 11.94
CA LYS A 70 7.22 -14.49 12.96
C LYS A 70 6.61 -13.27 12.29
N SER A 71 5.47 -12.83 12.78
CA SER A 71 4.85 -11.60 12.34
C SER A 71 5.72 -10.39 12.63
N PHE A 72 5.69 -9.42 11.72
CA PHE A 72 6.35 -8.13 11.90
C PHE A 72 5.68 -7.06 11.05
N GLU A 73 5.94 -5.81 11.41
CA GLU A 73 5.56 -4.61 10.64
C GLU A 73 6.74 -3.65 10.58
N LYS A 74 6.99 -3.07 9.43
CA LYS A 74 8.04 -2.07 9.19
C LYS A 74 7.50 -0.98 8.27
N TYR A 75 7.60 0.26 8.70
CA TYR A 75 7.19 1.44 7.94
C TYR A 75 8.40 2.36 7.76
N SER A 76 8.77 2.61 6.52
CA SER A 76 9.88 3.52 6.21
C SER A 76 9.61 4.91 6.78
N PRO A 77 10.62 5.64 7.26
CA PRO A 77 10.47 7.05 7.60
C PRO A 77 9.92 7.84 6.42
N LEU A 78 9.18 8.92 6.71
CA LEU A 78 8.83 9.89 5.69
C LEU A 78 10.09 10.52 5.08
N ASP A 79 10.05 10.77 3.79
CA ASP A 79 11.14 11.49 3.14
C ASP A 79 11.08 13.01 3.44
N LYS A 80 12.05 13.76 2.91
CA LYS A 80 12.13 15.23 3.10
C LYS A 80 10.94 16.02 2.55
N LEU A 81 10.09 15.40 1.73
CA LEU A 81 8.84 15.97 1.22
C LEU A 81 7.61 15.49 2.00
N GLY A 82 7.80 14.74 3.09
CA GLY A 82 6.73 14.16 3.89
C GLY A 82 6.00 13.01 3.21
N ARG A 83 6.64 12.34 2.23
CA ARG A 83 6.05 11.22 1.49
C ARG A 83 6.38 9.89 2.16
N CYS A 84 5.43 8.96 2.15
CA CYS A 84 5.66 7.60 2.62
C CYS A 84 6.68 6.88 1.74
N GLY A 85 7.52 6.07 2.36
CA GLY A 85 8.31 5.03 1.70
C GLY A 85 7.61 3.68 1.74
N THR A 86 8.38 2.60 1.59
CA THR A 86 7.87 1.23 1.62
C THR A 86 7.29 0.88 2.99
N ALA A 87 6.12 0.25 3.00
CA ALA A 87 5.54 -0.46 4.11
C ALA A 87 5.71 -1.97 3.87
N PHE A 88 6.19 -2.71 4.87
CA PHE A 88 6.50 -4.12 4.76
C PHE A 88 6.09 -4.86 6.02
N ALA A 89 5.32 -5.94 5.87
CA ALA A 89 4.88 -6.77 6.97
C ALA A 89 4.97 -8.25 6.64
N ASN A 90 5.11 -9.06 7.67
CA ASN A 90 4.73 -10.46 7.63
C ASN A 90 3.40 -10.59 8.38
N VAL A 91 2.31 -10.65 7.62
CA VAL A 91 0.94 -10.61 8.14
C VAL A 91 0.59 -11.99 8.70
N GLY A 92 0.25 -12.04 9.98
CA GLY A 92 -0.27 -13.22 10.65
C GLY A 92 -1.58 -12.90 11.38
N LYS A 93 -2.23 -13.91 11.95
CA LYS A 93 -3.46 -13.70 12.74
C LYS A 93 -3.28 -12.73 13.91
N ASP A 94 -2.10 -12.70 14.48
CA ASP A 94 -1.71 -11.87 15.62
C ASP A 94 -1.51 -10.38 15.26
N THR A 95 -1.30 -10.04 13.97
CA THR A 95 -1.27 -8.64 13.52
C THR A 95 -2.65 -8.09 13.18
N MET A 96 -3.63 -8.96 12.94
CA MET A 96 -4.98 -8.53 12.53
C MET A 96 -5.72 -7.81 13.66
N PRO A 97 -6.63 -6.87 13.32
CA PRO A 97 -7.34 -6.08 14.31
C PRO A 97 -8.27 -6.95 15.18
N THR A 98 -8.20 -6.72 16.48
CA THR A 98 -9.16 -7.22 17.47
C THR A 98 -10.19 -6.17 17.86
N GLU A 99 -9.96 -4.91 17.45
CA GLU A 99 -10.80 -3.76 17.76
C GLU A 99 -11.34 -3.09 16.50
N LYS A 100 -12.36 -2.25 16.66
CA LYS A 100 -12.90 -1.46 15.56
C LYS A 100 -11.92 -0.35 15.16
N ARG A 101 -11.83 -0.10 13.85
CA ARG A 101 -11.02 0.98 13.29
C ARG A 101 -11.39 2.33 13.88
N GLY A 102 -10.39 3.08 14.34
CA GLY A 102 -10.52 4.43 14.83
C GLY A 102 -10.54 5.49 13.70
N SER A 103 -10.73 6.76 14.08
CA SER A 103 -10.64 7.88 13.15
C SER A 103 -9.19 8.12 12.72
N ILE A 104 -9.02 8.45 11.42
CA ILE A 104 -7.73 8.82 10.82
C ILE A 104 -7.78 10.22 10.18
N GLY A 105 -8.84 11.00 10.45
CA GLY A 105 -9.08 12.30 9.83
C GLY A 105 -8.01 13.36 10.11
N GLN A 106 -7.28 13.24 11.21
CA GLN A 106 -6.21 14.13 11.63
C GLN A 106 -4.93 13.99 10.76
N VAL A 107 -4.69 12.83 10.17
CA VAL A 107 -3.52 12.62 9.30
C VAL A 107 -3.76 13.27 7.95
N LYS A 108 -2.81 14.06 7.48
CA LYS A 108 -2.83 14.69 6.15
C LYS A 108 -1.58 14.22 5.39
N PRO A 109 -1.68 13.17 4.59
CA PRO A 109 -0.54 12.70 3.79
C PRO A 109 -0.05 13.77 2.82
N SER A 110 1.15 13.61 2.26
CA SER A 110 1.68 14.52 1.25
C SER A 110 0.69 14.74 0.10
N GLY A 111 0.55 15.97 -0.37
CA GLY A 111 -0.37 16.34 -1.45
C GLY A 111 -1.86 16.25 -1.09
N TRP A 112 -2.23 16.14 0.20
CA TRP A 112 -3.63 16.02 0.62
C TRP A 112 -4.46 17.24 0.21
N GLN A 113 -5.56 16.97 -0.51
CA GLN A 113 -6.59 17.93 -0.86
C GLN A 113 -7.98 17.36 -0.52
N THR A 114 -8.92 18.25 -0.20
CA THR A 114 -10.32 17.86 -0.07
C THR A 114 -11.03 18.22 -1.39
N ALA A 115 -11.24 17.23 -2.23
CA ALA A 115 -11.92 17.38 -3.52
C ALA A 115 -13.13 16.45 -3.60
N LYS A 116 -14.21 16.93 -4.21
CA LYS A 116 -15.46 16.18 -4.36
C LYS A 116 -15.91 16.17 -5.82
N TYR A 117 -16.41 15.03 -6.26
CA TYR A 117 -17.01 14.81 -7.57
C TYR A 117 -18.22 13.91 -7.39
N ASP A 118 -19.38 14.29 -7.92
CA ASP A 118 -20.66 13.57 -7.69
C ASP A 118 -20.66 12.14 -8.22
N PHE A 119 -19.88 11.86 -9.26
CA PHE A 119 -19.74 10.52 -9.85
C PHE A 119 -18.73 9.60 -9.14
N VAL A 120 -17.96 10.12 -8.19
CA VAL A 120 -17.04 9.30 -7.38
C VAL A 120 -17.83 8.66 -6.25
N ASP A 121 -17.63 7.37 -6.01
CA ASP A 121 -18.25 6.66 -4.91
C ASP A 121 -17.89 7.34 -3.57
N GLY A 122 -18.90 7.66 -2.75
CA GLY A 122 -18.74 8.46 -1.54
C GLY A 122 -18.41 9.94 -1.79
N LYS A 123 -18.38 10.38 -3.05
CA LYS A 123 -18.15 11.75 -3.54
C LYS A 123 -16.75 12.32 -3.28
N TYR A 124 -15.95 11.78 -2.38
CA TYR A 124 -14.59 12.26 -2.10
C TYR A 124 -13.58 11.59 -3.03
N LEU A 125 -12.84 12.42 -3.77
CA LEU A 125 -11.78 11.95 -4.66
C LEU A 125 -10.71 11.18 -3.91
N TYR A 126 -10.23 11.76 -2.81
CA TYR A 126 -9.12 11.20 -2.04
C TYR A 126 -9.57 10.52 -0.76
N ASN A 127 -8.95 9.40 -0.50
CA ASN A 127 -8.94 8.70 0.76
C ASN A 127 -7.56 8.85 1.42
N ARG A 128 -7.50 8.81 2.73
CA ARG A 128 -6.28 8.47 3.46
C ARG A 128 -6.08 6.97 3.27
N CYS A 129 -5.36 6.64 2.19
CA CYS A 129 -5.22 5.27 1.74
C CYS A 129 -4.09 4.61 2.53
N HIS A 130 -4.40 3.54 3.25
CA HIS A 130 -3.37 2.75 3.90
C HIS A 130 -2.52 2.04 2.85
N LEU A 131 -1.22 2.00 3.04
CA LEU A 131 -0.32 1.12 2.27
C LEU A 131 -0.57 -0.34 2.68
N ILE A 132 -0.54 -0.62 3.97
CA ILE A 132 -1.00 -1.90 4.53
C ILE A 132 -2.34 -1.64 5.22
N GLY A 133 -3.40 -2.27 4.72
CA GLY A 133 -4.76 -2.07 5.19
C GLY A 133 -4.93 -2.39 6.68
N TYR A 134 -5.80 -1.63 7.37
CA TYR A 134 -6.12 -1.84 8.78
C TYR A 134 -6.51 -3.30 9.09
N GLN A 135 -7.19 -3.96 8.17
CA GLN A 135 -7.60 -5.36 8.33
C GLN A 135 -6.45 -6.36 8.41
N LEU A 136 -5.23 -5.96 8.03
CA LEU A 136 -4.04 -6.82 7.98
C LEU A 136 -3.16 -6.67 9.22
N THR A 137 -2.99 -5.41 9.71
CA THR A 137 -2.02 -5.11 10.75
C THR A 137 -2.57 -4.25 11.88
N ALA A 138 -3.87 -3.97 11.92
CA ALA A 138 -4.49 -3.09 12.92
C ALA A 138 -3.89 -1.68 13.01
N GLU A 139 -2.95 -1.32 12.11
CA GLU A 139 -2.29 -0.03 12.11
C GLU A 139 -3.24 1.05 11.62
N ASN A 140 -3.63 1.99 12.51
CA ASN A 140 -4.74 2.90 12.22
C ASN A 140 -4.29 4.26 11.68
N ALA A 141 -3.71 5.11 12.50
CA ALA A 141 -3.42 6.51 12.18
C ALA A 141 -1.92 6.79 11.98
N ASN A 142 -1.18 5.81 11.54
CA ASN A 142 0.25 5.93 11.27
C ASN A 142 0.49 6.74 9.99
N GLU A 143 1.12 7.91 10.13
CA GLU A 143 1.43 8.78 9.00
C GLU A 143 2.38 8.14 7.97
N ARG A 144 3.18 7.15 8.38
CA ARG A 144 4.10 6.40 7.52
C ARG A 144 3.40 5.32 6.70
N ASN A 145 2.13 5.06 7.00
CA ASN A 145 1.29 4.06 6.35
C ASN A 145 0.11 4.68 5.57
N LEU A 146 0.03 6.01 5.46
CA LEU A 146 -1.09 6.70 4.85
C LEU A 146 -0.63 7.59 3.70
N ILE A 147 -1.18 7.37 2.51
CA ILE A 147 -0.95 8.20 1.33
C ILE A 147 -2.22 8.91 0.88
N THR A 148 -2.06 9.98 0.09
CA THR A 148 -3.16 10.57 -0.67
C THR A 148 -3.49 9.67 -1.85
N GLY A 149 -4.45 8.77 -1.66
CA GLY A 149 -4.91 7.82 -2.67
C GLY A 149 -6.31 8.16 -3.18
N THR A 150 -6.56 7.95 -4.46
CA THR A 150 -7.91 8.12 -5.01
C THR A 150 -8.85 7.06 -4.47
N ARG A 151 -10.16 7.33 -4.55
CA ARG A 151 -11.18 6.32 -4.24
C ARG A 151 -11.01 5.08 -5.14
N TYR A 152 -10.69 5.31 -6.41
CA TYR A 152 -10.46 4.25 -7.38
C TYR A 152 -9.23 3.38 -7.03
N LEU A 153 -8.08 3.99 -6.70
CA LEU A 153 -6.93 3.25 -6.20
C LEU A 153 -7.30 2.39 -4.99
N ASN A 154 -7.94 3.01 -3.99
CA ASN A 154 -8.23 2.36 -2.71
C ASN A 154 -9.16 1.15 -2.87
N VAL A 155 -10.23 1.29 -3.67
CA VAL A 155 -11.31 0.29 -3.74
C VAL A 155 -11.15 -0.67 -4.91
N GLN A 156 -10.78 -0.15 -6.10
CA GLN A 156 -10.67 -0.96 -7.30
C GLN A 156 -9.24 -1.51 -7.50
N GLY A 157 -8.24 -0.77 -7.01
CA GLY A 157 -6.84 -1.16 -7.11
C GLY A 157 -6.39 -2.08 -5.97
N MET A 158 -6.37 -1.56 -4.74
CA MET A 158 -5.71 -2.21 -3.62
C MET A 158 -6.59 -3.22 -2.88
N LEU A 159 -7.84 -2.87 -2.59
CA LEU A 159 -8.73 -3.67 -1.73
C LEU A 159 -8.88 -5.15 -2.16
N PRO A 160 -8.96 -5.52 -3.45
CA PRO A 160 -9.02 -6.93 -3.86
C PRO A 160 -7.82 -7.75 -3.39
N PHE A 161 -6.62 -7.17 -3.44
CA PHE A 161 -5.38 -7.83 -3.02
C PHE A 161 -5.26 -7.87 -1.49
N GLU A 162 -5.68 -6.83 -0.79
CA GLU A 162 -5.75 -6.82 0.67
C GLU A 162 -6.72 -7.89 1.18
N ASN A 163 -7.87 -8.04 0.54
CA ASN A 163 -8.84 -9.07 0.90
C ASN A 163 -8.26 -10.48 0.67
N MET A 164 -7.58 -10.71 -0.46
CA MET A 164 -6.92 -12.00 -0.75
C MET A 164 -5.95 -12.40 0.38
N VAL A 165 -5.12 -11.45 0.83
CA VAL A 165 -4.19 -11.69 1.95
C VAL A 165 -4.97 -11.94 3.26
N ALA A 166 -5.96 -11.10 3.57
CA ALA A 166 -6.74 -11.22 4.79
C ALA A 166 -7.49 -12.54 4.89
N ASP A 167 -8.12 -12.97 3.81
CA ASP A 167 -8.89 -14.20 3.76
C ASP A 167 -7.97 -15.43 3.90
N TYR A 168 -6.84 -15.46 3.19
CA TYR A 168 -5.86 -16.52 3.33
C TYR A 168 -5.35 -16.68 4.78
N VAL A 169 -4.97 -15.57 5.42
CA VAL A 169 -4.47 -15.60 6.81
C VAL A 169 -5.57 -16.07 7.78
N LYS A 170 -6.81 -15.63 7.59
CA LYS A 170 -7.95 -16.05 8.43
C LYS A 170 -8.27 -17.54 8.29
N GLU A 171 -8.26 -18.04 7.06
CA GLU A 171 -8.63 -19.43 6.75
C GLU A 171 -7.54 -20.41 7.16
N THR A 172 -6.29 -20.10 6.91
CA THR A 172 -5.17 -21.04 7.13
C THR A 172 -4.46 -20.86 8.47
N GLY A 173 -4.42 -19.62 8.98
CA GLY A 173 -3.56 -19.23 10.10
C GLY A 173 -2.08 -19.10 9.70
N HIS A 174 -1.75 -19.22 8.43
CA HIS A 174 -0.41 -19.04 7.90
C HIS A 174 -0.07 -17.55 7.73
N HIS A 175 1.22 -17.26 7.49
CA HIS A 175 1.72 -15.91 7.30
C HIS A 175 1.80 -15.54 5.82
N VAL A 176 1.71 -14.24 5.55
CA VAL A 176 1.92 -13.67 4.22
C VAL A 176 2.92 -12.52 4.31
N LEU A 177 4.05 -12.64 3.64
CA LEU A 177 4.89 -11.48 3.36
C LEU A 177 4.12 -10.52 2.46
N TYR A 178 4.00 -9.26 2.88
CA TYR A 178 3.23 -8.25 2.19
C TYR A 178 3.99 -6.92 2.18
N ARG A 179 4.33 -6.44 1.00
CA ARG A 179 5.09 -5.20 0.81
C ARG A 179 4.36 -4.26 -0.14
N VAL A 180 4.21 -3.01 0.28
CA VAL A 180 3.60 -1.96 -0.53
C VAL A 180 4.55 -0.78 -0.65
N THR A 181 4.89 -0.42 -1.88
CA THR A 181 5.83 0.65 -2.20
C THR A 181 5.12 1.72 -3.03
N PRO A 182 4.88 2.92 -2.47
CA PRO A 182 4.35 4.03 -3.25
C PRO A 182 5.42 4.58 -4.19
N LEU A 183 5.05 4.81 -5.45
CA LEU A 183 5.98 5.29 -6.47
C LEU A 183 5.65 6.75 -6.83
N PHE A 184 6.63 7.63 -6.59
CA PHE A 184 6.51 9.07 -6.85
C PHE A 184 7.45 9.47 -7.99
N LYS A 185 6.96 10.28 -8.92
CA LYS A 185 7.78 10.85 -9.98
C LYS A 185 8.41 12.17 -9.52
N GLY A 186 9.73 12.22 -9.47
CA GLY A 186 10.47 13.43 -9.07
C GLY A 186 10.00 13.96 -7.70
N ASN A 187 9.62 15.23 -7.65
CA ASN A 187 9.16 15.91 -6.44
C ASN A 187 7.63 15.90 -6.27
N ASN A 188 6.90 15.05 -6.98
CA ASN A 188 5.46 14.94 -6.83
C ASN A 188 5.09 14.59 -5.38
N LEU A 189 4.05 15.23 -4.86
CA LEU A 189 3.54 14.98 -3.50
C LEU A 189 2.50 13.85 -3.45
N VAL A 190 1.93 13.50 -4.59
CA VAL A 190 0.99 12.37 -4.75
C VAL A 190 1.69 11.27 -5.55
N ALA A 191 1.60 10.05 -5.10
CA ALA A 191 2.17 8.89 -5.80
C ALA A 191 1.43 8.63 -7.13
N ASP A 192 2.16 8.21 -8.16
CA ASP A 192 1.56 7.74 -9.43
C ASP A 192 0.75 6.45 -9.21
N GLY A 193 1.08 5.69 -8.19
CA GLY A 193 0.44 4.47 -7.76
C GLY A 193 1.27 3.74 -6.71
N VAL A 194 0.89 2.53 -6.41
CA VAL A 194 1.60 1.67 -5.46
C VAL A 194 1.93 0.32 -6.10
N GLN A 195 3.14 -0.15 -5.91
CA GLN A 195 3.48 -1.55 -6.15
C GLN A 195 3.09 -2.35 -4.91
N MET A 196 2.35 -3.44 -5.11
CA MET A 196 1.95 -4.36 -4.07
C MET A 196 2.51 -5.74 -4.38
N GLU A 197 3.19 -6.33 -3.42
CA GLU A 197 3.77 -7.66 -3.52
C GLU A 197 3.35 -8.50 -2.33
N ALA A 198 3.00 -9.76 -2.57
CA ALA A 198 2.70 -10.69 -1.50
C ALA A 198 3.15 -12.11 -1.85
N GLU A 199 3.52 -12.87 -0.81
CA GLU A 199 3.80 -14.30 -0.92
C GLU A 199 3.48 -14.99 0.40
N SER A 200 2.68 -16.05 0.35
CA SER A 200 2.40 -16.88 1.52
C SER A 200 3.63 -17.68 1.93
N VAL A 201 3.93 -17.68 3.23
CA VAL A 201 5.22 -18.16 3.76
C VAL A 201 5.29 -19.67 3.84
N GLU A 202 4.37 -20.29 4.56
CA GLU A 202 4.44 -21.71 4.92
C GLU A 202 4.25 -22.64 3.72
N ASP A 203 3.50 -22.23 2.73
CA ASP A 203 3.24 -22.97 1.49
C ASP A 203 4.03 -22.46 0.27
N LYS A 204 4.97 -21.52 0.52
CA LYS A 204 5.89 -20.99 -0.50
C LYS A 204 5.17 -20.38 -1.70
N GLY A 205 4.18 -19.57 -1.43
CA GLY A 205 3.41 -18.84 -2.43
C GLY A 205 2.32 -19.64 -3.13
N ALA A 206 2.00 -20.85 -2.67
CA ALA A 206 0.93 -21.65 -3.28
C ALA A 206 -0.46 -21.06 -3.06
N GLY A 207 -0.69 -20.44 -1.90
CA GLY A 207 -1.98 -19.81 -1.57
C GLY A 207 -2.07 -18.37 -2.02
N VAL A 208 -1.04 -17.56 -1.79
CA VAL A 208 -0.96 -16.16 -2.18
C VAL A 208 0.38 -15.87 -2.82
N SER A 209 0.36 -15.39 -4.06
CA SER A 209 1.57 -14.89 -4.75
C SER A 209 1.16 -13.85 -5.79
N PHE A 210 1.61 -12.60 -5.64
CA PHE A 210 1.39 -11.57 -6.63
C PHE A 210 2.42 -10.44 -6.56
N ASN A 211 2.57 -9.74 -7.69
CA ASN A 211 3.32 -8.50 -7.83
C ASN A 211 2.58 -7.62 -8.84
N VAL A 212 1.93 -6.58 -8.36
CA VAL A 212 1.09 -5.71 -9.16
C VAL A 212 1.40 -4.24 -8.89
N PHE A 213 1.14 -3.38 -9.88
CA PHE A 213 1.09 -1.94 -9.71
C PHE A 213 -0.34 -1.45 -9.82
N CYS A 214 -0.83 -0.81 -8.76
CA CYS A 214 -2.15 -0.20 -8.71
C CYS A 214 -2.03 1.30 -9.00
N TYR A 215 -2.78 1.78 -10.01
CA TYR A 215 -2.71 3.17 -10.46
C TYR A 215 -3.45 4.13 -9.54
N ASN A 216 -2.82 5.24 -9.17
CA ASN A 216 -3.47 6.29 -8.39
C ASN A 216 -4.16 7.31 -9.30
N VAL A 217 -5.16 6.85 -10.00
CA VAL A 217 -5.99 7.62 -10.91
C VAL A 217 -7.45 7.64 -10.45
N GLN A 218 -8.24 8.52 -11.00
CA GLN A 218 -9.70 8.48 -10.90
C GLN A 218 -10.26 8.74 -12.29
N PRO A 219 -10.95 7.78 -12.93
CA PRO A 219 -11.56 8.00 -14.22
C PRO A 219 -12.43 9.27 -14.24
N GLY A 220 -12.27 10.10 -15.26
CA GLY A 220 -12.96 11.39 -15.37
C GLY A 220 -12.38 12.55 -14.57
N VAL A 221 -11.23 12.34 -13.89
CA VAL A 221 -10.54 13.38 -13.11
C VAL A 221 -9.09 13.47 -13.55
N ALA A 222 -8.64 14.67 -13.90
CA ALA A 222 -7.23 15.00 -14.07
C ALA A 222 -6.64 15.41 -12.73
N ILE A 223 -5.54 14.76 -12.33
CA ILE A 223 -4.82 14.99 -11.07
C ILE A 223 -3.50 15.68 -11.38
N ASP A 224 -3.21 16.76 -10.67
CA ASP A 224 -1.87 17.34 -10.58
C ASP A 224 -1.11 16.63 -9.45
N TYR A 225 -0.29 15.68 -9.80
CA TYR A 225 0.49 14.88 -8.84
C TYR A 225 1.53 15.69 -8.06
N ALA A 226 1.94 16.83 -8.59
CA ALA A 226 2.87 17.71 -7.87
C ALA A 226 2.24 18.32 -6.61
N THR A 227 0.93 18.59 -6.65
CA THR A 227 0.22 19.32 -5.58
C THR A 227 -0.97 18.59 -4.98
N GLY A 228 -1.48 17.56 -5.63
CA GLY A 228 -2.75 16.90 -5.31
C GLY A 228 -4.00 17.67 -5.76
N LYS A 229 -3.87 18.82 -6.40
CA LYS A 229 -5.01 19.53 -7.01
C LYS A 229 -5.63 18.69 -8.12
N SER A 230 -6.92 18.86 -8.35
CA SER A 230 -7.64 18.10 -9.35
C SER A 230 -8.69 18.92 -10.06
N ARG A 231 -9.07 18.51 -11.25
CA ARG A 231 -10.15 19.07 -12.06
C ARG A 231 -10.83 17.98 -12.87
N LEU A 232 -12.01 18.25 -13.38
CA LEU A 232 -12.64 17.37 -14.36
C LEU A 232 -11.71 17.19 -15.56
N ASP A 233 -11.60 15.99 -16.04
CA ASP A 233 -10.89 15.69 -17.28
C ASP A 233 -11.86 15.90 -18.46
N ASN A 234 -11.84 17.11 -19.03
CA ASN A 234 -12.68 17.46 -20.16
C ASN A 234 -12.20 16.85 -21.49
N ASN A 235 -11.00 16.27 -21.53
CA ASN A 235 -10.41 15.65 -22.73
C ASN A 235 -10.67 14.14 -22.80
N GLY A 236 -11.04 13.52 -21.68
CA GLY A 236 -11.52 12.16 -21.64
C GLY A 236 -13.03 12.17 -21.52
N ALA A 237 -13.75 11.80 -22.55
CA ALA A 237 -15.07 11.24 -22.30
C ALA A 237 -14.90 10.27 -21.12
N VAL A 238 -15.77 10.36 -20.10
CA VAL A 238 -15.80 9.39 -19.00
C VAL A 238 -15.84 8.02 -19.67
N GLN A 239 -14.67 7.46 -20.00
CA GLN A 239 -14.58 6.05 -20.31
C GLN A 239 -14.90 5.41 -18.96
N GLN A 240 -16.15 4.99 -18.84
CA GLN A 240 -16.49 4.03 -17.80
C GLN A 240 -15.40 2.96 -17.85
N PRO A 241 -14.81 2.57 -16.73
CA PRO A 241 -13.82 1.52 -16.72
C PRO A 241 -14.33 0.38 -17.59
N GLN A 242 -13.56 -0.02 -18.61
CA GLN A 242 -13.92 -1.18 -19.41
C GLN A 242 -14.01 -2.37 -18.45
N GLY A 243 -15.22 -2.79 -18.17
CA GLY A 243 -15.55 -3.80 -17.16
C GLY A 243 -16.70 -3.42 -16.24
N GLN A 244 -17.06 -2.13 -16.13
CA GLN A 244 -18.29 -1.78 -15.41
C GLN A 244 -19.48 -2.01 -16.33
N GLN A 245 -20.25 -3.05 -16.03
CA GLN A 245 -21.53 -3.33 -16.63
C GLN A 245 -22.66 -3.02 -15.63
N GLN A 246 -23.84 -2.73 -16.16
CA GLN A 246 -25.01 -2.65 -15.32
C GLN A 246 -25.59 -4.04 -15.13
N TYR A 247 -25.86 -4.37 -13.89
CA TYR A 247 -26.45 -5.63 -13.48
C TYR A 247 -27.70 -5.38 -12.66
N ILE A 248 -28.57 -6.37 -12.65
CA ILE A 248 -29.70 -6.45 -11.72
C ILE A 248 -29.38 -7.52 -10.71
N LEU A 249 -29.34 -7.15 -9.42
CA LEU A 249 -29.10 -8.06 -8.32
C LEU A 249 -30.43 -8.56 -7.76
N ASN A 250 -30.46 -9.84 -7.43
CA ASN A 250 -31.48 -10.43 -6.57
C ASN A 250 -30.89 -10.62 -5.18
N THR A 251 -31.18 -9.71 -4.25
CA THR A 251 -30.66 -9.75 -2.90
C THR A 251 -31.21 -10.91 -2.06
N GLY A 252 -32.29 -11.52 -2.49
CA GLY A 252 -32.88 -12.69 -1.81
C GLY A 252 -32.23 -14.02 -2.23
N SER A 253 -31.81 -14.15 -3.49
CA SER A 253 -31.16 -15.36 -4.00
C SER A 253 -29.66 -15.21 -4.22
N HIS A 254 -29.10 -14.03 -3.92
CA HIS A 254 -27.72 -13.66 -4.19
C HIS A 254 -27.27 -13.95 -5.64
N LYS A 255 -28.15 -13.73 -6.60
CA LYS A 255 -27.82 -13.85 -8.04
C LYS A 255 -27.79 -12.50 -8.73
N PHE A 256 -26.91 -12.36 -9.70
CA PHE A 256 -26.86 -11.17 -10.56
C PHE A 256 -27.16 -11.51 -12.02
N HIS A 257 -27.74 -10.55 -12.73
CA HIS A 257 -28.30 -10.70 -14.08
C HIS A 257 -27.86 -9.55 -14.97
N LYS A 258 -27.81 -9.76 -16.29
CA LYS A 258 -27.81 -8.67 -17.27
C LYS A 258 -29.12 -7.88 -17.19
N ILE A 259 -29.11 -6.60 -17.55
CA ILE A 259 -30.27 -5.69 -17.44
C ILE A 259 -31.49 -6.21 -18.24
N ASP A 260 -31.24 -6.79 -19.39
CA ASP A 260 -32.21 -7.32 -20.32
C ASP A 260 -32.70 -8.75 -20.01
N CYS A 261 -32.15 -9.38 -18.98
CA CYS A 261 -32.45 -10.75 -18.60
C CYS A 261 -33.92 -10.92 -18.19
N ASN A 262 -34.61 -11.88 -18.79
CA ASN A 262 -35.99 -12.20 -18.41
C ASN A 262 -36.12 -12.64 -16.94
N GLY A 263 -35.13 -13.31 -16.40
CA GLY A 263 -35.08 -13.66 -14.98
C GLY A 263 -34.97 -12.42 -14.08
N ALA A 264 -34.31 -11.37 -14.53
CA ALA A 264 -34.21 -10.11 -13.79
C ALA A 264 -35.58 -9.37 -13.72
N LYS A 265 -36.42 -9.51 -14.73
CA LYS A 265 -37.78 -8.88 -14.79
C LYS A 265 -38.75 -9.52 -13.78
N GLN A 266 -38.47 -10.75 -13.34
CA GLN A 266 -39.32 -11.49 -12.41
C GLN A 266 -38.92 -11.29 -10.94
N ILE A 267 -37.83 -10.56 -10.66
CA ILE A 267 -37.39 -10.28 -9.29
C ILE A 267 -38.38 -9.29 -8.67
N SER A 268 -38.91 -9.66 -7.49
CA SER A 268 -39.79 -8.76 -6.73
C SER A 268 -39.05 -7.45 -6.38
N SER A 269 -39.76 -6.33 -6.36
CA SER A 269 -39.18 -4.99 -6.13
C SER A 269 -38.37 -4.90 -4.84
N LYS A 270 -38.77 -5.60 -3.78
CA LYS A 270 -38.07 -5.65 -2.50
C LYS A 270 -36.69 -6.32 -2.56
N ASN A 271 -36.47 -7.21 -3.53
CA ASN A 271 -35.20 -7.95 -3.70
C ASN A 271 -34.42 -7.48 -4.93
N ARG A 272 -34.95 -6.55 -5.70
CA ARG A 272 -34.32 -6.03 -6.91
C ARG A 272 -33.43 -4.82 -6.56
N LYS A 273 -32.17 -4.89 -6.92
CA LYS A 273 -31.20 -3.78 -6.78
C LYS A 273 -30.46 -3.60 -8.09
N GLU A 274 -30.30 -2.36 -8.53
CA GLU A 274 -29.41 -2.03 -9.66
C GLU A 274 -27.98 -1.89 -9.13
N PHE A 275 -27.03 -2.38 -9.91
CA PHE A 275 -25.61 -2.32 -9.59
C PHE A 275 -24.84 -1.99 -10.86
N THR A 276 -23.92 -1.06 -10.75
CA THR A 276 -22.96 -0.73 -11.80
C THR A 276 -21.58 -1.04 -11.28
N GLY A 277 -20.89 -1.99 -11.89
CA GLY A 277 -19.59 -2.44 -11.44
C GLY A 277 -19.08 -3.60 -12.28
N SER A 278 -18.03 -4.25 -11.83
CA SER A 278 -17.47 -5.41 -12.52
C SER A 278 -18.17 -6.71 -12.10
N ARG A 279 -18.07 -7.72 -12.97
CA ARG A 279 -18.50 -9.08 -12.65
C ARG A 279 -17.73 -9.65 -11.46
N GLU A 280 -16.46 -9.34 -11.39
CA GLU A 280 -15.55 -9.76 -10.34
C GLU A 280 -15.95 -9.22 -8.97
N GLU A 281 -16.37 -7.94 -8.90
CA GLU A 281 -16.89 -7.36 -7.65
C GLU A 281 -18.11 -8.12 -7.14
N LEU A 282 -19.00 -8.55 -8.01
CA LEU A 282 -20.19 -9.29 -7.62
C LEU A 282 -19.86 -10.70 -7.12
N LEU A 283 -18.93 -11.38 -7.79
CA LEU A 283 -18.44 -12.68 -7.34
C LEU A 283 -17.78 -12.60 -5.95
N HIS A 284 -16.92 -11.59 -5.73
CA HIS A 284 -16.29 -11.34 -4.43
C HIS A 284 -17.28 -10.91 -3.35
N SER A 285 -18.41 -10.29 -3.74
CA SER A 285 -19.50 -9.93 -2.83
C SER A 285 -20.45 -11.09 -2.52
N GLY A 286 -20.13 -12.31 -2.95
CA GLY A 286 -20.93 -13.50 -2.70
C GLY A 286 -22.16 -13.63 -3.59
N TYR A 287 -22.19 -12.90 -4.74
CA TYR A 287 -23.23 -13.09 -5.73
C TYR A 287 -22.82 -14.12 -6.79
N GLU A 288 -23.77 -14.93 -7.21
CA GLU A 288 -23.58 -15.91 -8.28
C GLU A 288 -24.17 -15.40 -9.61
N PRO A 289 -23.54 -15.73 -10.76
CA PRO A 289 -24.11 -15.37 -12.06
C PRO A 289 -25.40 -16.14 -12.32
N CYS A 290 -26.36 -15.47 -12.91
CA CYS A 290 -27.60 -16.11 -13.36
C CYS A 290 -27.31 -17.15 -14.45
N SER A 291 -27.84 -18.35 -14.30
CA SER A 291 -27.67 -19.46 -15.25
C SER A 291 -28.42 -19.29 -16.58
N ILE A 292 -29.28 -18.27 -16.69
CA ILE A 292 -30.06 -17.99 -17.93
C ILE A 292 -29.31 -17.02 -18.82
N CYS A 293 -28.81 -15.91 -18.27
CA CYS A 293 -28.17 -14.85 -19.07
C CYS A 293 -26.64 -14.85 -19.02
N HIS A 294 -26.02 -15.66 -18.14
CA HIS A 294 -24.57 -15.76 -17.98
C HIS A 294 -23.90 -14.37 -18.02
N PRO A 295 -24.19 -13.51 -17.03
CA PRO A 295 -23.68 -12.15 -16.96
C PRO A 295 -22.18 -12.09 -16.68
#